data_c141f6a875b28045e41f36d5f4ea60d0
#
_entry.id   c141f6a875b28045e41f36d5f4ea60d0
#
_cell.length_a   1.000
_cell.length_b   1.000
_cell.length_c   1.000
_cell.angle_alpha   90.00
_cell.angle_beta   90.00
_cell.angle_gamma   90.00
#
_symmetry.space_group_name_H-M   'P 1'
#
loop_
_entity.id
_entity.type
_entity.pdbx_description
1 polymer ?
#
loop_
_entity_poly.entity_id
_entity_poly.type
_entity_poly.pdbx_seq_one_letter_code
_entity_poly.pdbx_strand_id
1 'polypeptide(L)'
;FIPTDDDIRHLGHGNDTLTTQARLIGDTMGMGGNPVFIRIDGADSQTRLQTGEAVQNALRPLIKNGTVGSAFGLSDMIPSIKRQDENRSLIKDQLFEAYAPKLVPLLPINIPTPNPDAPYLHADENAFAQFPELANLRDGMTDIVRLNAVTDANAVATAIANIDAARLINPRATITDQFAHYRNWATAGLAIALLIAGGLAMGRYGMIRGLCVLGTPAGAMLVALGGAAAIGITINFFTIMALFLVFAIGADYVIFFSESQKHGQQDATRFAVFLSLISSILAFGLLASSSVPVVSAIGTIMAIGLPTAWVLSYAMCPTSVKADQSDV
;
A
#
# COMPACT_ATOMS: atom_id res chain seq x y z
N PHE A 1 5.64 17.27 -16.17
CA PHE A 1 5.01 16.82 -14.89
C PHE A 1 5.28 15.32 -14.76
N ILE A 2 5.97 14.87 -13.72
CA ILE A 2 6.27 13.45 -13.51
C ILE A 2 5.12 12.90 -12.66
N PRO A 3 4.42 11.84 -13.12
CA PRO A 3 3.31 11.27 -12.35
C PRO A 3 3.80 10.60 -11.07
N THR A 4 3.02 10.75 -10.00
CA THR A 4 3.25 10.05 -8.73
C THR A 4 2.35 8.82 -8.67
N ASP A 5 2.90 7.69 -8.23
CA ASP A 5 2.17 6.44 -8.09
C ASP A 5 2.65 5.66 -6.87
N ASP A 6 1.84 5.68 -5.82
CA ASP A 6 2.10 4.95 -4.57
C ASP A 6 1.21 3.70 -4.43
N ASP A 7 0.48 3.29 -5.50
CA ASP A 7 -0.36 2.10 -5.46
C ASP A 7 0.49 0.82 -5.31
N ILE A 8 0.25 0.10 -4.22
CA ILE A 8 0.98 -1.13 -3.91
C ILE A 8 0.90 -2.21 -5.00
N ARG A 9 -0.11 -2.15 -5.87
CA ARG A 9 -0.23 -3.08 -7.02
C ARG A 9 0.91 -2.95 -8.01
N HIS A 10 1.39 -1.74 -8.21
CA HIS A 10 2.43 -1.42 -9.18
C HIS A 10 3.83 -1.62 -8.59
N LEU A 11 3.94 -1.88 -7.28
CA LEU A 11 5.21 -2.10 -6.59
C LEU A 11 5.73 -3.53 -6.72
N GLY A 12 4.82 -4.51 -6.91
CA GLY A 12 5.15 -5.93 -7.02
C GLY A 12 5.09 -6.43 -8.47
N HIS A 13 5.87 -7.45 -8.79
CA HIS A 13 5.75 -8.18 -10.04
C HIS A 13 4.69 -9.28 -9.86
N GLY A 14 3.49 -9.05 -10.40
CA GLY A 14 2.53 -10.13 -10.62
C GLY A 14 2.90 -10.86 -11.91
N ASN A 15 3.03 -12.19 -11.86
CA ASN A 15 3.01 -12.97 -13.08
C ASN A 15 1.63 -12.75 -13.74
N ASP A 16 1.62 -12.08 -14.90
CA ASP A 16 0.38 -11.68 -15.60
C ASP A 16 -0.58 -12.86 -15.80
N THR A 17 -0.05 -14.05 -16.04
CA THR A 17 -0.85 -15.28 -16.17
C THR A 17 -1.51 -15.67 -14.85
N LEU A 18 -0.75 -15.67 -13.75
CA LEU A 18 -1.28 -16.00 -12.41
C LEU A 18 -2.26 -14.94 -11.91
N THR A 19 -1.97 -13.66 -12.16
CA THR A 19 -2.86 -12.56 -11.77
C THR A 19 -4.17 -12.62 -12.54
N THR A 20 -4.11 -12.94 -13.84
CA THR A 20 -5.30 -13.11 -14.68
C THR A 20 -6.11 -14.34 -14.26
N GLN A 21 -5.46 -15.46 -13.95
CA GLN A 21 -6.13 -16.67 -13.45
C GLN A 21 -6.75 -16.43 -12.06
N ALA A 22 -6.01 -15.81 -11.13
CA ALA A 22 -6.53 -15.47 -9.81
C ALA A 22 -7.74 -14.53 -9.90
N ARG A 23 -7.70 -13.56 -10.81
CA ARG A 23 -8.82 -12.65 -11.07
C ARG A 23 -10.02 -13.40 -11.65
N LEU A 24 -9.81 -14.29 -12.64
CA LEU A 24 -10.88 -15.10 -13.21
C LEU A 24 -11.55 -16.00 -12.16
N ILE A 25 -10.75 -16.66 -11.33
CA ILE A 25 -11.24 -17.48 -10.22
C ILE A 25 -12.01 -16.58 -9.21
N GLY A 26 -11.43 -15.45 -8.84
CA GLY A 26 -12.06 -14.50 -7.92
C GLY A 26 -13.40 -13.98 -8.44
N ASP A 27 -13.46 -13.59 -9.71
CA ASP A 27 -14.69 -13.11 -10.35
C ASP A 27 -15.75 -14.22 -10.44
N THR A 28 -15.33 -15.45 -10.77
CA THR A 28 -16.23 -16.62 -10.85
C THR A 28 -16.78 -17.02 -9.48
N MET A 29 -15.97 -16.92 -8.43
CA MET A 29 -16.38 -17.23 -7.06
C MET A 29 -17.04 -16.06 -6.32
N GLY A 30 -17.22 -14.90 -6.96
CA GLY A 30 -17.72 -13.69 -6.33
C GLY A 30 -16.77 -13.12 -5.28
N MET A 31 -15.50 -13.53 -5.30
CA MET A 31 -14.42 -13.07 -4.41
C MET A 31 -13.47 -12.10 -5.13
N GLY A 32 -13.82 -11.67 -6.34
CA GLY A 32 -13.01 -10.75 -7.14
C GLY A 32 -12.90 -9.38 -6.48
N GLY A 33 -11.72 -8.79 -6.59
CA GLY A 33 -11.44 -7.44 -6.09
C GLY A 33 -10.61 -7.41 -4.81
N ASN A 34 -10.47 -6.21 -4.24
CA ASN A 34 -9.76 -6.01 -2.98
C ASN A 34 -10.58 -6.50 -1.80
N PRO A 35 -9.98 -7.22 -0.86
CA PRO A 35 -10.65 -7.54 0.38
C PRO A 35 -10.87 -6.24 1.19
N VAL A 36 -12.11 -5.84 1.27
CA VAL A 36 -12.58 -4.75 2.13
C VAL A 36 -13.39 -5.39 3.24
N PHE A 37 -13.21 -4.93 4.45
CA PHE A 37 -13.85 -5.50 5.62
C PHE A 37 -14.61 -4.41 6.37
N ILE A 38 -15.72 -4.79 7.00
CA ILE A 38 -16.31 -3.96 8.05
C ILE A 38 -16.06 -4.67 9.36
N ARG A 39 -15.35 -4.00 10.25
CA ARG A 39 -15.13 -4.42 11.62
C ARG A 39 -16.30 -3.96 12.46
N ILE A 40 -16.84 -4.84 13.27
CA ILE A 40 -17.95 -4.60 14.19
C ILE A 40 -17.43 -4.79 15.61
N ASP A 41 -17.48 -3.73 16.39
CA ASP A 41 -17.13 -3.73 17.81
C ASP A 41 -18.42 -3.86 18.65
N GLY A 42 -18.35 -4.57 19.78
CA GLY A 42 -19.50 -4.69 20.69
C GLY A 42 -19.16 -5.45 21.94
N ALA A 43 -19.81 -5.07 23.05
CA ALA A 43 -19.53 -5.62 24.39
C ALA A 43 -19.82 -7.12 24.47
N ASP A 44 -20.86 -7.57 23.79
CA ASP A 44 -21.31 -8.97 23.80
C ASP A 44 -21.63 -9.46 22.38
N SER A 45 -21.74 -10.78 22.24
CA SER A 45 -22.01 -11.44 20.97
C SER A 45 -23.34 -11.00 20.34
N GLN A 46 -24.39 -10.76 21.15
CA GLN A 46 -25.71 -10.39 20.64
C GLN A 46 -25.72 -8.97 20.07
N THR A 47 -25.06 -8.03 20.76
CA THR A 47 -24.88 -6.66 20.25
C THR A 47 -24.13 -6.65 18.93
N ARG A 48 -23.06 -7.46 18.80
CA ARG A 48 -22.31 -7.56 17.54
C ARG A 48 -23.14 -8.17 16.41
N LEU A 49 -23.92 -9.22 16.68
CA LEU A 49 -24.81 -9.83 15.69
C LEU A 49 -25.89 -8.84 15.22
N GLN A 50 -26.51 -8.08 16.13
CA GLN A 50 -27.50 -7.06 15.77
C GLN A 50 -26.88 -5.94 14.94
N THR A 51 -25.66 -5.51 15.30
CA THR A 51 -24.90 -4.54 14.49
C THR A 51 -24.58 -5.09 13.11
N GLY A 52 -24.19 -6.37 13.00
CA GLY A 52 -23.97 -7.06 11.74
C GLY A 52 -25.20 -7.08 10.85
N GLU A 53 -26.37 -7.34 11.42
CA GLU A 53 -27.67 -7.28 10.72
C GLU A 53 -27.99 -5.85 10.23
N ALA A 54 -27.69 -4.83 11.04
CA ALA A 54 -27.86 -3.43 10.65
C ALA A 54 -26.93 -3.07 9.48
N VAL A 55 -25.67 -3.50 9.52
CA VAL A 55 -24.71 -3.33 8.43
C VAL A 55 -25.18 -4.03 7.15
N GLN A 56 -25.64 -5.27 7.23
CA GLN A 56 -26.18 -5.99 6.07
C GLN A 56 -27.40 -5.26 5.46
N ASN A 57 -28.29 -4.75 6.29
CA ASN A 57 -29.43 -3.96 5.81
C ASN A 57 -29.01 -2.66 5.12
N ALA A 58 -28.00 -1.96 5.64
CA ALA A 58 -27.44 -0.74 5.05
C ALA A 58 -26.73 -1.02 3.72
N LEU A 59 -26.14 -2.21 3.54
CA LEU A 59 -25.45 -2.60 2.32
C LEU A 59 -26.37 -3.13 1.22
N ARG A 60 -27.59 -3.55 1.52
CA ARG A 60 -28.54 -4.09 0.52
C ARG A 60 -28.74 -3.21 -0.72
N PRO A 61 -28.91 -1.88 -0.62
CA PRO A 61 -29.01 -1.02 -1.79
C PRO A 61 -27.75 -1.06 -2.66
N LEU A 62 -26.55 -1.10 -2.03
CA LEU A 62 -25.27 -1.13 -2.71
C LEU A 62 -24.98 -2.48 -3.37
N ILE A 63 -25.53 -3.56 -2.84
CA ILE A 63 -25.48 -4.88 -3.48
C ILE A 63 -26.41 -4.92 -4.69
N LYS A 64 -27.62 -4.35 -4.56
CA LYS A 64 -28.60 -4.30 -5.65
C LYS A 64 -28.12 -3.49 -6.86
N ASN A 65 -27.40 -2.40 -6.64
CA ASN A 65 -26.90 -1.55 -7.72
C ASN A 65 -25.51 -1.96 -8.24
N GLY A 66 -24.92 -3.04 -7.69
CA GLY A 66 -23.63 -3.58 -8.11
C GLY A 66 -22.39 -2.82 -7.58
N THR A 67 -22.58 -1.85 -6.67
CA THR A 67 -21.44 -1.16 -6.01
C THR A 67 -20.65 -2.10 -5.11
N VAL A 68 -21.34 -3.07 -4.49
CA VAL A 68 -20.78 -4.18 -3.72
C VAL A 68 -21.28 -5.47 -4.34
N GLY A 69 -20.37 -6.39 -4.67
CA GLY A 69 -20.76 -7.68 -5.25
C GLY A 69 -21.45 -8.59 -4.24
N SER A 70 -20.87 -8.72 -3.06
CA SER A 70 -21.47 -9.47 -1.94
C SER A 70 -20.90 -9.00 -0.60
N ALA A 71 -21.68 -9.20 0.46
CA ALA A 71 -21.29 -9.00 1.84
C ALA A 71 -21.58 -10.29 2.61
N PHE A 72 -20.64 -10.73 3.43
CA PHE A 72 -20.78 -11.94 4.23
C PHE A 72 -20.21 -11.71 5.64
N GLY A 73 -21.02 -11.94 6.65
CA GLY A 73 -20.67 -11.79 8.05
C GLY A 73 -21.26 -12.90 8.90
N LEU A 74 -20.88 -12.94 10.18
CA LEU A 74 -21.35 -13.95 11.13
C LEU A 74 -22.88 -13.91 11.30
N SER A 75 -23.49 -12.73 11.26
CA SER A 75 -24.94 -12.54 11.38
C SER A 75 -25.76 -13.14 10.22
N ASP A 76 -25.12 -13.47 9.07
CA ASP A 76 -25.79 -14.14 7.95
C ASP A 76 -26.02 -15.62 8.24
N MET A 77 -25.15 -16.23 9.04
CA MET A 77 -25.25 -17.66 9.40
C MET A 77 -25.90 -17.85 10.77
N ILE A 78 -25.59 -16.99 11.72
CA ILE A 78 -26.11 -17.03 13.09
C ILE A 78 -26.79 -15.69 13.38
N PRO A 79 -28.10 -15.59 13.15
CA PRO A 79 -28.84 -14.36 13.43
C PRO A 79 -28.87 -14.06 14.94
N SER A 80 -29.05 -12.79 15.31
CA SER A 80 -29.27 -12.41 16.71
C SER A 80 -30.56 -13.06 17.26
N ILE A 81 -30.63 -13.26 18.58
CA ILE A 81 -31.84 -13.81 19.22
C ILE A 81 -33.07 -13.01 18.80
N LYS A 82 -32.98 -11.68 18.82
CA LYS A 82 -34.04 -10.80 18.35
C LYS A 82 -34.50 -11.16 16.92
N ARG A 83 -33.57 -11.36 16.00
CA ARG A 83 -33.86 -11.71 14.61
C ARG A 83 -34.45 -13.13 14.50
N GLN A 84 -33.99 -14.04 15.34
CA GLN A 84 -34.57 -15.40 15.39
C GLN A 84 -36.01 -15.36 15.85
N ASP A 85 -36.38 -14.53 16.84
CA ASP A 85 -37.76 -14.34 17.29
C ASP A 85 -38.65 -13.69 16.22
N GLU A 86 -38.16 -12.64 15.56
CA GLU A 86 -38.85 -12.03 14.42
C GLU A 86 -39.10 -13.05 13.30
N ASN A 87 -38.12 -13.89 12.96
CA ASN A 87 -38.27 -14.93 11.96
C ASN A 87 -39.27 -16.01 12.39
N ARG A 88 -39.28 -16.41 13.68
CA ARG A 88 -40.24 -17.38 14.21
C ARG A 88 -41.67 -16.87 14.10
N SER A 89 -41.92 -15.61 14.48
CA SER A 89 -43.26 -15.01 14.36
C SER A 89 -43.69 -14.89 12.92
N LEU A 90 -42.82 -14.45 12.02
CA LEU A 90 -43.10 -14.39 10.59
C LEU A 90 -43.46 -15.75 9.98
N ILE A 91 -42.68 -16.80 10.34
CA ILE A 91 -42.96 -18.16 9.87
C ILE A 91 -44.30 -18.65 10.41
N LYS A 92 -44.59 -18.43 11.70
CA LYS A 92 -45.85 -18.83 12.30
C LYS A 92 -47.03 -18.11 11.64
N ASP A 93 -47.01 -16.76 11.68
CA ASP A 93 -48.20 -15.94 11.34
C ASP A 93 -48.39 -15.89 9.81
N GLN A 94 -47.36 -15.70 9.02
CA GLN A 94 -47.50 -15.50 7.59
C GLN A 94 -47.42 -16.79 6.79
N LEU A 95 -46.64 -17.78 7.20
CA LEU A 95 -46.49 -19.01 6.46
C LEU A 95 -47.48 -20.09 6.94
N PHE A 96 -47.45 -20.42 8.25
CA PHE A 96 -48.25 -21.51 8.76
C PHE A 96 -49.74 -21.12 8.91
N GLU A 97 -50.07 -20.01 9.57
CA GLU A 97 -51.48 -19.61 9.80
C GLU A 97 -52.14 -19.16 8.49
N ALA A 98 -51.40 -18.48 7.61
CA ALA A 98 -51.99 -17.93 6.37
C ALA A 98 -52.05 -18.94 5.22
N TYR A 99 -51.07 -19.80 5.07
CA TYR A 99 -50.91 -20.66 3.88
C TYR A 99 -51.01 -22.16 4.13
N ALA A 100 -50.63 -22.67 5.31
CA ALA A 100 -50.70 -24.11 5.56
C ALA A 100 -52.12 -24.67 5.36
N PRO A 101 -53.21 -24.03 5.81
CA PRO A 101 -54.55 -24.52 5.55
C PRO A 101 -54.94 -24.61 4.06
N LYS A 102 -54.27 -23.82 3.21
CA LYS A 102 -54.51 -23.82 1.76
C LYS A 102 -53.65 -24.85 1.04
N LEU A 103 -52.45 -25.17 1.57
CA LEU A 103 -51.47 -26.07 0.95
C LEU A 103 -51.69 -27.51 1.35
N VAL A 104 -52.06 -27.80 2.61
CA VAL A 104 -52.28 -29.16 3.11
C VAL A 104 -53.25 -29.99 2.29
N PRO A 105 -54.39 -29.45 1.80
CA PRO A 105 -55.31 -30.21 0.94
C PRO A 105 -54.75 -30.52 -0.45
N LEU A 106 -53.72 -29.75 -0.90
CA LEU A 106 -53.18 -29.88 -2.25
C LEU A 106 -51.88 -30.75 -2.30
N LEU A 107 -51.24 -30.95 -1.16
CA LEU A 107 -49.97 -31.65 -1.06
C LEU A 107 -50.14 -32.87 -0.15
N PRO A 108 -49.78 -34.09 -0.59
CA PRO A 108 -49.82 -35.29 0.25
C PRO A 108 -48.64 -35.39 1.19
N ILE A 109 -48.28 -34.25 1.82
CA ILE A 109 -47.14 -34.13 2.75
C ILE A 109 -47.61 -33.64 4.10
N ASN A 110 -47.05 -34.21 5.15
CA ASN A 110 -47.23 -33.69 6.48
C ASN A 110 -46.30 -32.50 6.66
N ILE A 111 -46.82 -31.29 6.71
CA ILE A 111 -46.03 -30.09 6.95
C ILE A 111 -45.80 -30.04 8.46
N PRO A 112 -44.55 -30.24 8.96
CA PRO A 112 -44.26 -30.18 10.38
C PRO A 112 -44.54 -28.77 10.92
N THR A 113 -45.31 -28.66 11.97
CA THR A 113 -45.52 -27.38 12.68
C THR A 113 -44.21 -26.90 13.27
N PRO A 114 -43.90 -25.60 13.13
CA PRO A 114 -42.70 -25.04 13.79
C PRO A 114 -42.75 -25.32 15.30
N ASN A 115 -41.66 -25.85 15.81
CA ASN A 115 -41.53 -26.00 17.25
C ASN A 115 -41.28 -24.62 17.91
N PRO A 116 -42.21 -24.08 18.70
CA PRO A 116 -42.01 -22.78 19.35
C PRO A 116 -40.86 -22.79 20.35
N ASP A 117 -40.56 -23.99 20.93
CA ASP A 117 -39.52 -24.17 21.95
C ASP A 117 -38.16 -24.62 21.36
N ALA A 118 -37.97 -24.50 20.05
CA ALA A 118 -36.71 -24.81 19.44
C ALA A 118 -35.59 -23.96 20.06
N PRO A 119 -34.42 -24.54 20.40
CA PRO A 119 -33.31 -23.77 20.97
C PRO A 119 -32.84 -22.67 20.02
N TYR A 120 -32.36 -21.58 20.61
CA TYR A 120 -31.73 -20.52 19.82
C TYR A 120 -30.37 -20.96 19.32
N LEU A 121 -30.01 -20.46 18.13
CA LEU A 121 -28.65 -20.57 17.64
C LEU A 121 -27.79 -19.52 18.34
N HIS A 122 -26.67 -19.94 18.87
CA HIS A 122 -25.69 -19.09 19.54
C HIS A 122 -24.38 -19.11 18.78
N ALA A 123 -23.72 -17.94 18.71
CA ALA A 123 -22.36 -17.84 18.16
C ALA A 123 -21.35 -18.17 19.26
N ASP A 124 -21.27 -19.44 19.62
CA ASP A 124 -20.43 -20.01 20.69
C ASP A 124 -19.38 -20.98 20.12
N GLU A 125 -18.57 -21.56 21.02
CA GLU A 125 -17.51 -22.51 20.66
C GLU A 125 -18.06 -23.74 19.94
N ASN A 126 -19.30 -24.17 20.24
CA ASN A 126 -19.91 -25.32 19.58
C ASN A 126 -20.25 -25.03 18.12
N ALA A 127 -20.76 -23.82 17.83
CA ALA A 127 -21.04 -23.38 16.48
C ALA A 127 -19.73 -23.27 15.67
N PHE A 128 -18.68 -22.73 16.24
CA PHE A 128 -17.38 -22.61 15.59
C PHE A 128 -16.67 -23.97 15.43
N ALA A 129 -16.89 -24.93 16.33
CA ALA A 129 -16.37 -26.28 16.18
C ALA A 129 -17.05 -27.02 15.03
N GLN A 130 -18.35 -26.80 14.79
CA GLN A 130 -19.06 -27.37 13.66
C GLN A 130 -18.75 -26.69 12.33
N PHE A 131 -18.49 -25.38 12.36
CA PHE A 131 -18.21 -24.55 11.18
C PHE A 131 -16.95 -23.71 11.42
N PRO A 132 -15.75 -24.31 11.30
CA PRO A 132 -14.47 -23.62 11.59
C PRO A 132 -14.27 -22.34 10.75
N GLU A 133 -14.90 -22.25 9.61
CA GLU A 133 -14.83 -21.09 8.70
C GLU A 133 -15.45 -19.83 9.32
N LEU A 134 -16.45 -20.01 10.22
CA LEU A 134 -17.08 -18.91 10.94
C LEU A 134 -16.15 -18.29 12.00
N ALA A 135 -15.21 -19.07 12.53
CA ALA A 135 -14.22 -18.56 13.47
C ALA A 135 -13.36 -17.45 12.84
N ASN A 136 -13.13 -17.49 11.51
CA ASN A 136 -12.40 -16.46 10.79
C ASN A 136 -13.17 -15.13 10.66
N LEU A 137 -14.46 -15.12 11.00
CA LEU A 137 -15.30 -13.92 11.01
C LEU A 137 -15.38 -13.27 12.39
N ARG A 138 -14.69 -13.85 13.39
CA ARG A 138 -14.60 -13.32 14.76
C ARG A 138 -13.15 -13.26 15.20
N ASP A 139 -12.76 -12.10 15.73
CA ASP A 139 -11.45 -11.88 16.34
C ASP A 139 -11.66 -11.30 17.75
N GLY A 140 -11.62 -12.17 18.75
CA GLY A 140 -11.85 -11.80 20.13
C GLY A 140 -13.22 -11.14 20.36
N MET A 141 -13.20 -9.84 20.63
CA MET A 141 -14.40 -9.03 20.89
C MET A 141 -14.94 -8.31 19.64
N THR A 142 -14.49 -8.68 18.46
CA THR A 142 -14.88 -8.06 17.20
C THR A 142 -15.40 -9.09 16.22
N ASP A 143 -16.42 -8.71 15.44
CA ASP A 143 -16.91 -9.51 14.31
C ASP A 143 -16.54 -8.80 12.99
N ILE A 144 -16.35 -9.58 11.94
CA ILE A 144 -15.89 -9.08 10.63
C ILE A 144 -16.96 -9.39 9.59
N VAL A 145 -17.38 -8.37 8.84
CA VAL A 145 -18.15 -8.54 7.60
C VAL A 145 -17.20 -8.37 6.42
N ARG A 146 -17.04 -9.44 5.66
CA ARG A 146 -16.23 -9.45 4.43
C ARG A 146 -17.04 -8.90 3.27
N LEU A 147 -16.49 -7.93 2.55
CA LEU A 147 -17.07 -7.39 1.33
C LEU A 147 -16.26 -7.86 0.12
N ASN A 148 -16.96 -8.27 -0.93
CA ASN A 148 -16.34 -8.68 -2.18
C ASN A 148 -16.76 -7.72 -3.31
N ALA A 149 -15.87 -7.56 -4.30
CA ALA A 149 -16.09 -6.74 -5.49
C ALA A 149 -16.61 -5.33 -5.18
N VAL A 150 -15.96 -4.64 -4.22
CA VAL A 150 -16.29 -3.26 -3.87
C VAL A 150 -15.71 -2.33 -4.93
N THR A 151 -16.59 -1.60 -5.65
CA THR A 151 -16.20 -0.63 -6.68
C THR A 151 -16.05 0.78 -6.11
N ASP A 152 -16.84 1.13 -5.08
CA ASP A 152 -16.79 2.42 -4.39
C ASP A 152 -16.82 2.22 -2.87
N ALA A 153 -15.63 2.35 -2.25
CA ALA A 153 -15.48 2.23 -0.80
C ALA A 153 -16.08 3.43 -0.05
N ASN A 154 -16.17 4.61 -0.68
CA ASN A 154 -16.76 5.80 -0.04
C ASN A 154 -18.28 5.64 0.08
N ALA A 155 -18.94 5.05 -0.92
CA ALA A 155 -20.35 4.73 -0.84
C ALA A 155 -20.64 3.75 0.32
N VAL A 156 -19.76 2.75 0.53
CA VAL A 156 -19.86 1.82 1.66
C VAL A 156 -19.67 2.56 2.99
N ALA A 157 -18.65 3.42 3.10
CA ALA A 157 -18.40 4.20 4.31
C ALA A 157 -19.60 5.08 4.66
N THR A 158 -20.22 5.72 3.65
CA THR A 158 -21.40 6.55 3.82
C THR A 158 -22.61 5.73 4.28
N ALA A 159 -22.82 4.54 3.73
CA ALA A 159 -23.93 3.67 4.09
C ALA A 159 -23.89 3.21 5.54
N ILE A 160 -22.69 3.01 6.11
CA ILE A 160 -22.51 2.56 7.50
C ILE A 160 -22.24 3.71 8.48
N ALA A 161 -22.16 4.97 8.02
CA ALA A 161 -21.77 6.12 8.84
C ALA A 161 -22.62 6.33 10.11
N ASN A 162 -23.89 5.90 10.08
CA ASN A 162 -24.81 5.99 11.22
C ASN A 162 -24.75 4.79 12.16
N ILE A 163 -23.83 3.86 11.96
CA ILE A 163 -23.65 2.65 12.78
C ILE A 163 -22.34 2.80 13.56
N ASP A 164 -22.39 3.38 14.76
CA ASP A 164 -21.21 3.78 15.54
C ASP A 164 -20.22 2.62 15.81
N ALA A 165 -20.74 1.40 15.94
CA ALA A 165 -19.94 0.20 16.20
C ALA A 165 -19.35 -0.45 14.93
N ALA A 166 -19.63 0.09 13.74
CA ALA A 166 -19.15 -0.44 12.45
C ALA A 166 -18.07 0.47 11.86
N ARG A 167 -16.94 -0.10 11.46
CA ARG A 167 -15.84 0.62 10.82
C ARG A 167 -15.38 -0.07 9.56
N LEU A 168 -15.32 0.69 8.46
CA LEU A 168 -14.77 0.20 7.21
C LEU A 168 -13.25 0.09 7.32
N ILE A 169 -12.70 -1.06 6.97
CA ILE A 169 -11.27 -1.33 6.88
C ILE A 169 -10.95 -1.66 5.42
N ASN A 170 -10.20 -0.78 4.80
CA ASN A 170 -9.65 -0.98 3.47
C ASN A 170 -8.12 -1.03 3.59
N PRO A 171 -7.52 -2.20 3.81
CA PRO A 171 -6.08 -2.31 4.07
C PRO A 171 -5.24 -1.72 2.96
N ARG A 172 -5.70 -1.86 1.72
CA ARG A 172 -5.01 -1.36 0.55
C ARG A 172 -4.98 0.17 0.50
N ALA A 173 -6.12 0.83 0.65
CA ALA A 173 -6.17 2.28 0.68
C ALA A 173 -5.29 2.82 1.81
N THR A 174 -5.38 2.21 2.99
CA THR A 174 -4.56 2.59 4.16
C THR A 174 -3.06 2.49 3.87
N ILE A 175 -2.61 1.39 3.23
CA ILE A 175 -1.20 1.20 2.89
C ILE A 175 -0.76 2.21 1.82
N THR A 176 -1.57 2.41 0.77
CA THR A 176 -1.29 3.39 -0.29
C THR A 176 -1.16 4.81 0.27
N ASP A 177 -2.08 5.20 1.17
CA ASP A 177 -2.04 6.50 1.84
C ASP A 177 -0.79 6.65 2.73
N GLN A 178 -0.37 5.58 3.41
CA GLN A 178 0.86 5.55 4.20
C GLN A 178 2.09 5.75 3.31
N PHE A 179 2.18 5.08 2.16
CA PHE A 179 3.29 5.30 1.22
C PHE A 179 3.33 6.72 0.68
N ALA A 180 2.19 7.31 0.34
CA ALA A 180 2.11 8.71 -0.06
C ALA A 180 2.58 9.65 1.06
N HIS A 181 2.19 9.37 2.30
CA HIS A 181 2.64 10.13 3.46
C HIS A 181 4.15 10.01 3.67
N TYR A 182 4.70 8.81 3.66
CA TYR A 182 6.14 8.58 3.80
C TYR A 182 6.94 9.17 2.64
N ARG A 183 6.44 9.12 1.39
CA ARG A 183 7.07 9.81 0.26
C ARG A 183 7.19 11.30 0.52
N ASN A 184 6.12 11.95 0.99
CA ASN A 184 6.15 13.39 1.27
C ASN A 184 7.15 13.73 2.39
N TRP A 185 7.19 12.93 3.46
CA TRP A 185 8.17 13.11 4.53
C TRP A 185 9.61 12.86 4.05
N ALA A 186 9.81 11.82 3.25
CA ALA A 186 11.11 11.54 2.66
C ALA A 186 11.57 12.67 1.73
N THR A 187 10.67 13.22 0.91
CA THR A 187 10.98 14.36 0.04
C THR A 187 11.39 15.59 0.85
N ALA A 188 10.66 15.89 1.92
CA ALA A 188 11.02 16.97 2.84
C ALA A 188 12.37 16.70 3.52
N GLY A 189 12.61 15.48 3.98
CA GLY A 189 13.88 15.04 4.56
C GLY A 189 15.05 15.20 3.59
N LEU A 190 14.86 14.84 2.32
CA LEU A 190 15.87 15.02 1.28
C LEU A 190 16.19 16.50 1.03
N ALA A 191 15.17 17.36 1.01
CA ALA A 191 15.37 18.81 0.88
C ALA A 191 16.15 19.38 2.09
N ILE A 192 15.80 18.96 3.30
CA ILE A 192 16.52 19.33 4.52
C ILE A 192 17.97 18.84 4.49
N ALA A 193 18.20 17.59 4.08
CA ALA A 193 19.55 17.02 3.95
C ALA A 193 20.39 17.82 2.96
N LEU A 194 19.82 18.22 1.81
CA LEU A 194 20.47 19.09 0.84
C LEU A 194 20.83 20.46 1.44
N LEU A 195 19.91 21.07 2.19
CA LEU A 195 20.16 22.37 2.84
C LEU A 195 21.27 22.27 3.89
N ILE A 196 21.27 21.24 4.73
CA ILE A 196 22.30 21.03 5.75
C ILE A 196 23.66 20.75 5.07
N ALA A 197 23.70 19.84 4.11
CA ALA A 197 24.94 19.52 3.38
C ALA A 197 25.49 20.76 2.65
N GLY A 198 24.59 21.56 2.03
CA GLY A 198 24.96 22.83 1.40
C GLY A 198 25.53 23.83 2.38
N GLY A 199 24.88 24.03 3.53
CA GLY A 199 25.37 24.91 4.58
C GLY A 199 26.72 24.51 5.12
N LEU A 200 26.94 23.21 5.38
CA LEU A 200 28.23 22.68 5.82
C LEU A 200 29.31 22.83 4.73
N ALA A 201 28.97 22.56 3.48
CA ALA A 201 29.89 22.72 2.36
C ALA A 201 30.28 24.20 2.16
N MET A 202 29.35 25.13 2.26
CA MET A 202 29.62 26.56 2.17
C MET A 202 30.51 27.04 3.34
N GLY A 203 30.24 26.58 4.54
CA GLY A 203 31.06 26.90 5.73
C GLY A 203 32.49 26.34 5.63
N ARG A 204 32.67 25.16 5.02
CA ARG A 204 33.99 24.48 4.92
C ARG A 204 34.84 24.93 3.72
N TYR A 205 34.20 25.19 2.56
CA TYR A 205 34.90 25.46 1.29
C TYR A 205 34.69 26.88 0.78
N GLY A 206 33.89 27.68 1.47
CA GLY A 206 33.47 29.01 1.00
C GLY A 206 32.26 28.93 0.05
N MET A 207 31.62 30.08 -0.22
CA MET A 207 30.33 30.14 -0.88
C MET A 207 30.31 29.54 -2.30
N ILE A 208 31.26 29.91 -3.15
CA ILE A 208 31.28 29.45 -4.56
C ILE A 208 31.63 27.96 -4.64
N ARG A 209 32.67 27.52 -3.93
CA ARG A 209 33.06 26.10 -3.93
C ARG A 209 32.02 25.23 -3.22
N GLY A 210 31.44 25.70 -2.12
CA GLY A 210 30.36 25.01 -1.42
C GLY A 210 29.14 24.82 -2.31
N LEU A 211 28.79 25.80 -3.13
CA LEU A 211 27.71 25.68 -4.09
C LEU A 211 28.02 24.66 -5.21
N CYS A 212 29.26 24.56 -5.66
CA CYS A 212 29.69 23.51 -6.61
C CYS A 212 29.60 22.12 -5.96
N VAL A 213 30.03 21.97 -4.70
CA VAL A 213 29.96 20.71 -3.92
C VAL A 213 28.51 20.26 -3.77
N LEU A 214 27.57 21.17 -3.49
CA LEU A 214 26.15 20.86 -3.40
C LEU A 214 25.52 20.61 -4.77
N GLY A 215 25.90 21.41 -5.78
CA GLY A 215 25.37 21.33 -7.15
C GLY A 215 25.62 20.00 -7.83
N THR A 216 26.70 19.34 -7.51
CA THR A 216 27.04 18.01 -8.07
C THR A 216 26.02 16.94 -7.73
N PRO A 217 25.78 16.59 -6.47
CA PRO A 217 24.79 15.56 -6.14
C PRO A 217 23.37 16.00 -6.50
N ALA A 218 23.02 17.28 -6.34
CA ALA A 218 21.71 17.81 -6.74
C ALA A 218 21.48 17.70 -8.25
N GLY A 219 22.48 18.03 -9.06
CA GLY A 219 22.43 17.87 -10.51
C GLY A 219 22.29 16.40 -10.92
N ALA A 220 23.06 15.51 -10.28
CA ALA A 220 22.96 14.07 -10.52
C ALA A 220 21.56 13.52 -10.21
N MET A 221 20.95 13.97 -9.11
CA MET A 221 19.58 13.61 -8.76
C MET A 221 18.56 14.08 -9.80
N LEU A 222 18.70 15.33 -10.31
CA LEU A 222 17.80 15.86 -11.32
C LEU A 222 17.92 15.07 -12.63
N VAL A 223 19.15 14.74 -13.06
CA VAL A 223 19.38 13.93 -14.26
C VAL A 223 18.85 12.49 -14.07
N ALA A 224 19.08 11.88 -12.88
CA ALA A 224 18.55 10.56 -12.57
C ALA A 224 17.01 10.53 -12.59
N LEU A 225 16.39 11.55 -12.00
CA LEU A 225 14.94 11.68 -11.98
C LEU A 225 14.36 11.92 -13.38
N GLY A 226 14.98 12.81 -14.15
CA GLY A 226 14.58 13.09 -15.54
C GLY A 226 14.74 11.87 -16.44
N GLY A 227 15.87 11.14 -16.32
CA GLY A 227 16.10 9.91 -17.05
C GLY A 227 15.13 8.79 -16.70
N ALA A 228 14.84 8.60 -15.40
CA ALA A 228 13.85 7.64 -14.94
C ALA A 228 12.44 7.98 -15.48
N ALA A 229 12.07 9.27 -15.44
CA ALA A 229 10.80 9.75 -15.98
C ALA A 229 10.68 9.53 -17.49
N ALA A 230 11.75 9.70 -18.24
CA ALA A 230 11.78 9.51 -19.70
C ALA A 230 11.50 8.05 -20.12
N ILE A 231 11.80 7.09 -19.25
CA ILE A 231 11.51 5.67 -19.46
C ILE A 231 10.23 5.20 -18.72
N GLY A 232 9.43 6.15 -18.20
CA GLY A 232 8.12 5.87 -17.64
C GLY A 232 8.11 5.45 -16.16
N ILE A 233 9.22 5.60 -15.43
CA ILE A 233 9.26 5.35 -14.00
C ILE A 233 8.52 6.48 -13.25
N THR A 234 7.57 6.10 -12.41
CA THR A 234 6.78 7.04 -11.61
C THR A 234 7.49 7.39 -10.30
N ILE A 235 7.18 8.58 -9.74
CA ILE A 235 7.68 8.97 -8.44
C ILE A 235 6.85 8.28 -7.35
N ASN A 236 7.52 7.46 -6.55
CA ASN A 236 6.97 6.83 -5.35
C ASN A 236 7.97 6.94 -4.19
N PHE A 237 7.60 6.40 -3.03
CA PHE A 237 8.47 6.39 -1.86
C PHE A 237 9.87 5.80 -2.15
N PHE A 238 9.94 4.69 -2.90
CA PHE A 238 11.21 4.01 -3.21
C PHE A 238 12.08 4.80 -4.18
N THR A 239 11.46 5.52 -5.12
CA THR A 239 12.17 6.46 -6.01
C THR A 239 12.88 7.55 -5.21
N ILE A 240 12.21 8.12 -4.19
CA ILE A 240 12.82 9.12 -3.31
C ILE A 240 13.98 8.50 -2.49
N MET A 241 13.82 7.27 -2.00
CA MET A 241 14.91 6.56 -1.30
C MET A 241 16.12 6.35 -2.21
N ALA A 242 15.91 6.00 -3.49
CA ALA A 242 17.00 5.90 -4.46
C ALA A 242 17.71 7.24 -4.68
N LEU A 243 16.96 8.35 -4.71
CA LEU A 243 17.56 9.68 -4.80
C LEU A 243 18.40 10.06 -3.58
N PHE A 244 18.02 9.62 -2.36
CA PHE A 244 18.88 9.75 -1.18
C PHE A 244 20.22 9.04 -1.35
N LEU A 245 20.21 7.84 -1.95
CA LEU A 245 21.45 7.09 -2.21
C LEU A 245 22.30 7.81 -3.26
N VAL A 246 21.71 8.32 -4.34
CA VAL A 246 22.44 9.13 -5.34
C VAL A 246 23.03 10.37 -4.69
N PHE A 247 22.29 11.04 -3.81
CA PHE A 247 22.77 12.19 -3.06
C PHE A 247 23.97 11.83 -2.18
N ALA A 248 23.84 10.80 -1.35
CA ALA A 248 24.88 10.40 -0.40
C ALA A 248 26.20 10.01 -1.11
N ILE A 249 26.11 9.11 -2.10
CA ILE A 249 27.30 8.64 -2.85
C ILE A 249 27.85 9.76 -3.72
N GLY A 250 27.00 10.58 -4.32
CA GLY A 250 27.42 11.75 -5.10
C GLY A 250 28.14 12.81 -4.26
N ALA A 251 27.67 13.03 -3.03
CA ALA A 251 28.35 13.90 -2.07
C ALA A 251 29.73 13.37 -1.68
N ASP A 252 29.86 12.05 -1.47
CA ASP A 252 31.16 11.42 -1.19
C ASP A 252 32.13 11.62 -2.35
N TYR A 253 31.69 11.43 -3.60
CA TYR A 253 32.55 11.62 -4.77
C TYR A 253 33.12 13.04 -4.84
N VAL A 254 32.27 14.05 -4.65
CA VAL A 254 32.71 15.44 -4.76
C VAL A 254 33.61 15.85 -3.56
N ILE A 255 33.34 15.30 -2.37
CA ILE A 255 34.18 15.53 -1.18
C ILE A 255 35.57 14.91 -1.39
N PHE A 256 35.66 13.66 -1.85
CA PHE A 256 36.92 12.99 -2.15
C PHE A 256 37.73 13.75 -3.20
N PHE A 257 37.12 14.22 -4.27
CA PHE A 257 37.81 15.03 -5.27
C PHE A 257 38.27 16.39 -4.70
N SER A 258 37.47 17.04 -3.86
CA SER A 258 37.81 18.32 -3.27
C SER A 258 38.96 18.22 -2.27
N GLU A 259 39.02 17.17 -1.44
CA GLU A 259 40.11 16.98 -0.48
C GLU A 259 41.40 16.44 -1.14
N SER A 260 41.31 15.61 -2.18
CA SER A 260 42.49 15.09 -2.90
C SER A 260 43.29 16.20 -3.57
N GLN A 261 42.63 17.29 -3.96
CA GLN A 261 43.34 18.46 -4.53
C GLN A 261 44.30 19.12 -3.53
N LYS A 262 43.97 19.11 -2.24
CA LYS A 262 44.77 19.72 -1.19
C LYS A 262 46.02 18.90 -0.86
N HIS A 263 45.99 17.57 -1.08
CA HIS A 263 47.02 16.66 -0.66
C HIS A 263 47.90 16.12 -1.82
N GLY A 264 47.73 16.62 -3.04
CA GLY A 264 48.54 16.20 -4.20
C GLY A 264 48.36 14.75 -4.65
N GLN A 265 47.31 14.05 -4.19
CA GLN A 265 47.00 12.63 -4.49
C GLN A 265 45.85 12.48 -5.49
N GLN A 266 45.74 13.40 -6.41
CA GLN A 266 44.58 13.50 -7.32
C GLN A 266 44.34 12.24 -8.18
N ASP A 267 45.41 11.66 -8.75
CA ASP A 267 45.29 10.53 -9.67
C ASP A 267 44.91 9.24 -8.95
N ALA A 268 45.47 8.99 -7.78
CA ALA A 268 45.14 7.83 -6.96
C ALA A 268 43.65 7.89 -6.49
N THR A 269 43.20 9.09 -6.07
CA THR A 269 41.82 9.27 -5.62
C THR A 269 40.85 9.13 -6.78
N ARG A 270 41.15 9.69 -7.97
CA ARG A 270 40.32 9.56 -9.17
C ARG A 270 40.15 8.09 -9.55
N PHE A 271 41.22 7.32 -9.54
CA PHE A 271 41.18 5.90 -9.84
C PHE A 271 40.35 5.13 -8.81
N ALA A 272 40.53 5.41 -7.52
CA ALA A 272 39.76 4.75 -6.45
C ALA A 272 38.27 5.04 -6.56
N VAL A 273 37.86 6.30 -6.79
CA VAL A 273 36.47 6.70 -6.97
C VAL A 273 35.87 6.10 -8.25
N PHE A 274 36.66 6.02 -9.33
CA PHE A 274 36.24 5.35 -10.57
C PHE A 274 36.00 3.84 -10.35
N LEU A 275 36.87 3.17 -9.62
CA LEU A 275 36.67 1.75 -9.27
C LEU A 275 35.45 1.53 -8.40
N SER A 276 35.22 2.43 -7.43
CA SER A 276 33.98 2.45 -6.62
C SER A 276 32.74 2.64 -7.47
N LEU A 277 32.78 3.55 -8.47
CA LEU A 277 31.69 3.75 -9.43
C LEU A 277 31.40 2.46 -10.20
N ILE A 278 32.41 1.79 -10.75
CA ILE A 278 32.22 0.54 -11.51
C ILE A 278 31.55 -0.52 -10.62
N SER A 279 32.05 -0.71 -9.38
CA SER A 279 31.46 -1.64 -8.43
C SER A 279 30.00 -1.32 -8.14
N SER A 280 29.68 -0.03 -7.94
CA SER A 280 28.31 0.43 -7.72
C SER A 280 27.41 0.22 -8.92
N ILE A 281 27.89 0.52 -10.14
CA ILE A 281 27.15 0.27 -11.37
C ILE A 281 26.88 -1.22 -11.57
N LEU A 282 27.82 -2.09 -11.29
CA LEU A 282 27.61 -3.53 -11.37
C LEU A 282 26.52 -3.98 -10.39
N ALA A 283 26.58 -3.52 -9.15
CA ALA A 283 25.59 -3.88 -8.13
C ALA A 283 24.19 -3.34 -8.46
N PHE A 284 24.06 -2.04 -8.73
CA PHE A 284 22.77 -1.40 -9.00
C PHE A 284 22.27 -1.63 -10.43
N GLY A 285 23.17 -1.84 -11.40
CA GLY A 285 22.81 -2.20 -12.75
C GLY A 285 22.14 -3.57 -12.86
N LEU A 286 22.55 -4.54 -12.02
CA LEU A 286 21.85 -5.82 -11.90
C LEU A 286 20.44 -5.62 -11.31
N LEU A 287 20.27 -4.72 -10.34
CA LEU A 287 18.95 -4.37 -9.82
C LEU A 287 18.05 -3.72 -10.87
N ALA A 288 18.62 -2.91 -11.79
CA ALA A 288 17.87 -2.31 -12.88
C ALA A 288 17.27 -3.32 -13.86
N SER A 289 17.88 -4.51 -13.99
CA SER A 289 17.37 -5.61 -14.81
C SER A 289 16.38 -6.53 -14.09
N SER A 290 16.02 -6.20 -12.85
CA SER A 290 15.03 -6.97 -12.07
C SER A 290 13.64 -6.92 -12.70
N SER A 291 12.92 -8.04 -12.62
CA SER A 291 11.50 -8.10 -12.98
C SER A 291 10.58 -7.42 -11.95
N VAL A 292 11.07 -7.12 -10.74
CA VAL A 292 10.31 -6.42 -9.71
C VAL A 292 10.37 -4.90 -9.94
N PRO A 293 9.25 -4.21 -10.24
CA PRO A 293 9.25 -2.81 -10.67
C PRO A 293 9.96 -1.86 -9.72
N VAL A 294 9.76 -2.03 -8.40
CA VAL A 294 10.42 -1.21 -7.37
C VAL A 294 11.94 -1.38 -7.40
N VAL A 295 12.40 -2.62 -7.50
CA VAL A 295 13.83 -2.94 -7.51
C VAL A 295 14.49 -2.41 -8.79
N SER A 296 13.81 -2.60 -9.93
CA SER A 296 14.24 -2.07 -11.22
C SER A 296 14.30 -0.53 -11.22
N ALA A 297 13.32 0.14 -10.63
CA ALA A 297 13.30 1.61 -10.52
C ALA A 297 14.48 2.13 -9.68
N ILE A 298 14.75 1.52 -8.52
CA ILE A 298 15.91 1.87 -7.68
C ILE A 298 17.21 1.67 -8.48
N GLY A 299 17.37 0.49 -9.09
CA GLY A 299 18.55 0.18 -9.88
C GLY A 299 18.78 1.16 -11.03
N THR A 300 17.73 1.52 -11.73
CA THR A 300 17.78 2.46 -12.86
C THR A 300 18.17 3.87 -12.42
N ILE A 301 17.56 4.38 -11.35
CA ILE A 301 17.92 5.71 -10.80
C ILE A 301 19.38 5.75 -10.37
N MET A 302 19.87 4.69 -9.73
CA MET A 302 21.27 4.58 -9.33
C MET A 302 22.20 4.46 -10.55
N ALA A 303 21.83 3.65 -11.55
CA ALA A 303 22.62 3.46 -12.78
C ALA A 303 22.76 4.73 -13.61
N ILE A 304 21.80 5.65 -13.56
CA ILE A 304 21.86 6.97 -14.20
C ILE A 304 22.56 7.98 -13.27
N GLY A 305 22.19 7.99 -11.99
CA GLY A 305 22.60 9.02 -11.04
C GLY A 305 24.07 8.95 -10.68
N LEU A 306 24.62 7.76 -10.43
CA LEU A 306 26.01 7.62 -10.00
C LEU A 306 27.04 8.00 -11.07
N PRO A 307 26.93 7.57 -12.35
CA PRO A 307 27.80 8.05 -13.40
C PRO A 307 27.70 9.57 -13.59
N THR A 308 26.48 10.11 -13.49
CA THR A 308 26.27 11.56 -13.61
C THR A 308 26.93 12.29 -12.45
N ALA A 309 26.81 11.79 -11.20
CA ALA A 309 27.47 12.38 -10.04
C ALA A 309 29.00 12.35 -10.20
N TRP A 310 29.56 11.24 -10.70
CA TRP A 310 30.99 11.13 -10.97
C TRP A 310 31.47 12.14 -12.03
N VAL A 311 30.78 12.25 -13.17
CA VAL A 311 31.10 13.20 -14.24
C VAL A 311 31.02 14.63 -13.73
N LEU A 312 29.93 14.97 -13.01
CA LEU A 312 29.78 16.32 -12.45
C LEU A 312 30.84 16.63 -11.39
N SER A 313 31.20 15.67 -10.55
CA SER A 313 32.26 15.82 -9.56
C SER A 313 33.61 16.13 -10.22
N TYR A 314 33.90 15.46 -11.33
CA TYR A 314 35.12 15.69 -12.10
C TYR A 314 35.11 17.06 -12.78
N ALA A 315 33.96 17.49 -13.36
CA ALA A 315 33.84 18.72 -14.11
C ALA A 315 33.77 19.97 -13.21
N MET A 316 33.10 19.88 -12.06
CA MET A 316 32.88 21.03 -11.16
C MET A 316 33.98 21.22 -10.11
N CYS A 317 34.93 20.30 -9.97
CA CYS A 317 36.16 20.49 -9.21
C CYS A 317 37.30 20.89 -10.19
N PRO A 318 37.36 22.16 -10.65
CA PRO A 318 38.43 22.58 -11.58
C PRO A 318 39.78 22.39 -10.87
N THR A 319 40.70 21.72 -11.58
CA THR A 319 42.09 21.71 -11.22
C THR A 319 42.51 23.19 -11.04
N SER A 320 42.98 23.54 -9.84
CA SER A 320 43.61 24.83 -9.65
C SER A 320 44.75 24.89 -10.64
N VAL A 321 44.57 25.65 -11.75
CA VAL A 321 45.61 26.02 -12.65
C VAL A 321 46.75 26.61 -11.79
N LYS A 322 47.94 26.07 -11.95
CA LYS A 322 49.18 26.65 -11.45
C LYS A 322 49.17 28.16 -11.65
N ALA A 323 48.84 28.88 -10.61
CA ALA A 323 49.17 30.27 -10.45
C ALA A 323 50.02 30.31 -9.17
N ASP A 324 51.28 30.24 -9.35
CA ASP A 324 52.34 30.90 -8.61
C ASP A 324 53.63 30.07 -8.64
N GLN A 325 54.27 30.07 -9.80
CA GLN A 325 55.70 29.86 -9.92
C GLN A 325 56.29 31.02 -10.72
N SER A 326 56.14 32.19 -10.18
CA SER A 326 56.95 33.35 -10.62
C SER A 326 57.11 34.29 -9.44
N ASP A 327 57.93 33.86 -8.47
CA ASP A 327 58.66 34.77 -7.59
C ASP A 327 59.66 33.93 -6.80
N VAL A 328 60.84 33.68 -7.44
CA VAL A 328 62.15 33.61 -6.84
C VAL A 328 63.12 34.29 -7.74
#